data_19274187f49e570b0265c38ae3a40083
#
_entry.id   19274187f49e570b0265c38ae3a40083
#
_cell.length_a   1.000
_cell.length_b   1.000
_cell.length_c   1.000
_cell.angle_alpha   90.00
_cell.angle_beta   90.00
_cell.angle_gamma   90.00
#
_symmetry.space_group_name_H-M   'P 1'
#
loop_
_entity.id
_entity.type
_entity.pdbx_description
1 polymer ?
#
loop_
_entity_poly.entity_id
_entity_poly.type
_entity_poly.pdbx_seq_one_letter_code
_entity_poly.pdbx_strand_id
1 'polypeptide(L)'
;MLPTLTTRRLTVLAALLLQAGWAWSQALPIASPESVGVSSKRLEKISQAMQAEVEQKRLPGAVVMVARKGKLVYFQAFGKLNNGTDAPMQIDSVFRIYSMTKPLVSTALMMLVEDGKVQLTDPVSKYLPTFKSPMVSVATHDPLYNGVSFKLVPANKEPTIQDLLRHTSGLAYGELTKNILVKDAYTQAGIYQPSIDFDARTPSSAEMVDRLGKAPLAQQPGTVWEYSLSVDVQGRVIEAVSGQRLGDFLQARIFQPLKMKDSGFAVSAANFPRLAEPFPKDPATGAVVKLIDVSQTPGNDSGGAGGVSTAGDYLRFCQAMLDGGQLDGTRIVSRTTVRLMTSDHLGSAIATPVSPGQLLLGTPGYTFGLGFLVRQGDGVAAVHGSAGEFMWAGYAGTYFWADPKEQTCAVLMTQSSGPSRVVYRRMMKALVAQSLID
;
A
#
# COMPACT_ATOMS: atom_id res chain seq x y z
N MET A 1 -63.77 -14.27 -13.43
CA MET A 1 -62.93 -13.31 -14.12
C MET A 1 -61.82 -12.91 -13.18
N LEU A 2 -60.64 -13.50 -13.34
CA LEU A 2 -59.38 -13.04 -12.77
C LEU A 2 -58.61 -12.36 -13.91
N PRO A 3 -58.02 -11.23 -13.68
CA PRO A 3 -56.77 -11.00 -14.37
C PRO A 3 -55.63 -10.35 -13.50
N THR A 4 -54.45 -10.85 -13.74
CA THR A 4 -53.22 -10.07 -13.91
C THR A 4 -52.61 -9.39 -12.69
N LEU A 5 -51.88 -10.19 -11.88
CA LEU A 5 -50.93 -9.72 -10.85
C LEU A 5 -49.46 -10.16 -11.09
N THR A 6 -49.16 -10.74 -12.25
CA THR A 6 -47.82 -11.37 -12.51
C THR A 6 -46.85 -10.53 -13.35
N THR A 7 -47.31 -9.51 -14.05
CA THR A 7 -46.45 -8.73 -14.98
C THR A 7 -45.71 -7.56 -14.35
N ARG A 8 -46.16 -7.00 -13.21
CA ARG A 8 -45.48 -5.87 -12.57
C ARG A 8 -44.26 -6.23 -11.74
N ARG A 9 -44.16 -7.46 -11.22
CA ARG A 9 -42.98 -7.89 -10.41
C ARG A 9 -41.78 -8.25 -11.26
N LEU A 10 -41.93 -8.72 -12.47
CA LEU A 10 -40.85 -9.07 -13.39
C LEU A 10 -40.15 -7.83 -13.98
N THR A 11 -40.90 -6.74 -14.21
CA THR A 11 -40.36 -5.49 -14.75
C THR A 11 -39.51 -4.73 -13.71
N VAL A 12 -39.83 -4.80 -12.43
CA VAL A 12 -39.08 -4.15 -11.36
C VAL A 12 -37.76 -4.91 -11.09
N LEU A 13 -37.74 -6.25 -11.17
CA LEU A 13 -36.52 -7.04 -11.04
C LEU A 13 -35.56 -6.83 -12.22
N ALA A 14 -36.07 -6.71 -13.44
CA ALA A 14 -35.27 -6.44 -14.64
C ALA A 14 -34.69 -5.01 -14.63
N ALA A 15 -35.43 -4.01 -14.10
CA ALA A 15 -34.97 -2.65 -13.98
C ALA A 15 -33.87 -2.50 -12.88
N LEU A 16 -33.97 -3.25 -11.78
CA LEU A 16 -32.94 -3.30 -10.73
C LEU A 16 -31.66 -3.99 -11.21
N LEU A 17 -31.79 -5.03 -12.05
CA LEU A 17 -30.61 -5.70 -12.65
C LEU A 17 -29.92 -4.83 -13.71
N LEU A 18 -30.67 -3.99 -14.45
CA LEU A 18 -30.13 -3.07 -15.44
C LEU A 18 -29.40 -1.87 -14.78
N GLN A 19 -29.86 -1.37 -13.64
CA GLN A 19 -29.17 -0.30 -12.90
C GLN A 19 -27.92 -0.82 -12.18
N ALA A 20 -27.89 -2.06 -11.72
CA ALA A 20 -26.68 -2.70 -11.22
C ALA A 20 -25.60 -2.84 -12.32
N GLY A 21 -26.00 -3.09 -13.57
CA GLY A 21 -25.07 -3.27 -14.69
C GLY A 21 -24.20 -2.06 -15.04
N TRP A 22 -24.61 -0.84 -14.73
CA TRP A 22 -23.85 0.38 -15.06
C TRP A 22 -22.78 0.77 -14.03
N ALA A 23 -22.99 0.41 -12.77
CA ALA A 23 -21.99 0.66 -11.71
C ALA A 23 -20.83 -0.36 -11.75
N TRP A 24 -21.00 -1.50 -12.38
CA TRP A 24 -20.07 -2.64 -12.35
C TRP A 24 -19.12 -2.73 -13.56
N SER A 25 -19.18 -1.81 -14.51
CA SER A 25 -18.41 -1.89 -15.77
C SER A 25 -16.87 -1.75 -15.56
N GLN A 26 -16.43 -1.50 -14.34
CA GLN A 26 -15.02 -1.30 -13.99
C GLN A 26 -14.43 -2.39 -13.09
N ALA A 27 -15.25 -3.27 -12.52
CA ALA A 27 -14.74 -4.42 -11.76
C ALA A 27 -14.15 -5.49 -12.70
N LEU A 28 -13.35 -6.41 -12.13
CA LEU A 28 -12.98 -7.62 -12.85
C LEU A 28 -14.23 -8.43 -13.22
N PRO A 29 -14.20 -9.24 -14.30
CA PRO A 29 -15.33 -10.10 -14.65
C PRO A 29 -15.70 -11.02 -13.48
N ILE A 30 -16.98 -11.05 -13.12
CA ILE A 30 -17.53 -11.89 -12.05
C ILE A 30 -17.65 -13.32 -12.53
N ALA A 31 -17.35 -14.29 -11.67
CA ALA A 31 -17.62 -15.72 -11.90
C ALA A 31 -18.12 -16.40 -10.63
N SER A 32 -18.79 -17.54 -10.80
CA SER A 32 -19.05 -18.40 -9.64
C SER A 32 -17.75 -18.93 -9.07
N PRO A 33 -17.54 -18.92 -7.75
CA PRO A 33 -16.28 -19.35 -7.13
C PRO A 33 -15.84 -20.75 -7.60
N GLU A 34 -16.76 -21.69 -7.69
CA GLU A 34 -16.49 -23.07 -8.09
C GLU A 34 -15.93 -23.19 -9.52
N SER A 35 -16.28 -22.25 -10.41
CA SER A 35 -15.80 -22.28 -11.81
C SER A 35 -14.30 -21.97 -11.93
N VAL A 36 -13.70 -21.45 -10.89
CA VAL A 36 -12.26 -21.13 -10.84
C VAL A 36 -11.56 -21.83 -9.66
N GLY A 37 -12.15 -22.90 -9.10
CA GLY A 37 -11.54 -23.72 -8.06
C GLY A 37 -11.58 -23.07 -6.67
N VAL A 38 -12.62 -22.30 -6.37
CA VAL A 38 -12.85 -21.69 -5.05
C VAL A 38 -14.20 -22.17 -4.49
N SER A 39 -14.26 -22.52 -3.21
CA SER A 39 -15.51 -22.90 -2.55
C SER A 39 -16.27 -21.70 -2.05
N SER A 40 -17.47 -21.45 -2.58
CA SER A 40 -18.37 -20.41 -2.09
C SER A 40 -18.70 -20.59 -0.61
N LYS A 41 -19.01 -21.83 -0.18
CA LYS A 41 -19.25 -22.17 1.22
C LYS A 41 -18.09 -21.81 2.15
N ARG A 42 -16.85 -21.96 1.68
CA ARG A 42 -15.66 -21.63 2.48
C ARG A 42 -15.38 -20.13 2.47
N LEU A 43 -15.74 -19.41 1.40
CA LEU A 43 -15.67 -17.94 1.35
C LEU A 43 -16.61 -17.29 2.35
N GLU A 44 -17.75 -17.91 2.70
CA GLU A 44 -18.66 -17.41 3.74
C GLU A 44 -17.99 -17.21 5.10
N LYS A 45 -16.92 -17.95 5.40
CA LYS A 45 -16.13 -17.73 6.62
C LYS A 45 -15.48 -16.36 6.68
N ILE A 46 -15.20 -15.73 5.53
CA ILE A 46 -14.73 -14.34 5.48
C ILE A 46 -15.84 -13.43 6.01
N SER A 47 -17.07 -13.62 5.50
CA SER A 47 -18.24 -12.83 5.93
C SER A 47 -18.49 -12.99 7.44
N GLN A 48 -18.48 -14.24 7.92
CA GLN A 48 -18.69 -14.53 9.34
C GLN A 48 -17.62 -13.87 10.22
N ALA A 49 -16.34 -13.96 9.83
CA ALA A 49 -15.25 -13.37 10.60
C ALA A 49 -15.30 -11.84 10.61
N MET A 50 -15.52 -11.22 9.44
CA MET A 50 -15.60 -9.75 9.35
C MET A 50 -16.82 -9.20 10.08
N GLN A 51 -17.96 -9.86 9.97
CA GLN A 51 -19.18 -9.48 10.67
C GLN A 51 -19.00 -9.57 12.19
N ALA A 52 -18.36 -10.63 12.68
CA ALA A 52 -18.06 -10.79 14.11
C ALA A 52 -17.15 -9.67 14.67
N GLU A 53 -16.14 -9.23 13.89
CA GLU A 53 -15.27 -8.11 14.28
C GLU A 53 -16.04 -6.78 14.37
N VAL A 54 -16.98 -6.56 13.45
CA VAL A 54 -17.84 -5.37 13.44
C VAL A 54 -18.82 -5.39 14.63
N GLU A 55 -19.51 -6.51 14.87
CA GLU A 55 -20.46 -6.68 15.98
C GLU A 55 -19.80 -6.50 17.35
N GLN A 56 -18.57 -6.98 17.50
CA GLN A 56 -17.77 -6.81 18.69
C GLN A 56 -17.11 -5.43 18.79
N LYS A 57 -17.42 -4.51 17.86
CA LYS A 57 -16.87 -3.13 17.79
C LYS A 57 -15.34 -3.08 17.78
N ARG A 58 -14.69 -4.09 17.19
CA ARG A 58 -13.24 -4.12 16.98
C ARG A 58 -12.83 -3.56 15.63
N LEU A 59 -13.76 -3.57 14.66
CA LEU A 59 -13.56 -3.05 13.32
C LEU A 59 -14.70 -2.07 12.96
N PRO A 60 -14.41 -0.83 12.51
CA PRO A 60 -15.46 0.13 12.15
C PRO A 60 -16.27 -0.35 10.95
N GLY A 61 -15.58 -0.82 9.94
CA GLY A 61 -16.10 -1.38 8.71
C GLY A 61 -14.96 -1.79 7.78
N ALA A 62 -15.29 -2.59 6.78
CA ALA A 62 -14.33 -3.08 5.81
C ALA A 62 -14.99 -3.38 4.46
N VAL A 63 -14.18 -3.37 3.40
CA VAL A 63 -14.49 -3.97 2.11
C VAL A 63 -13.45 -5.03 1.80
N VAL A 64 -13.91 -6.22 1.43
CA VAL A 64 -13.06 -7.34 1.03
C VAL A 64 -13.40 -7.76 -0.38
N MET A 65 -12.36 -7.89 -1.21
CA MET A 65 -12.48 -8.43 -2.56
C MET A 65 -11.44 -9.53 -2.79
N VAL A 66 -11.88 -10.62 -3.45
CA VAL A 66 -10.99 -11.73 -3.86
C VAL A 66 -11.24 -12.03 -5.33
N ALA A 67 -10.17 -12.12 -6.10
CA ALA A 67 -10.19 -12.59 -7.48
C ALA A 67 -9.28 -13.80 -7.65
N ARG A 68 -9.67 -14.73 -8.51
CA ARG A 68 -8.87 -15.89 -8.92
C ARG A 68 -8.96 -16.12 -10.41
N LYS A 69 -7.82 -16.40 -11.04
CA LYS A 69 -7.73 -16.62 -12.50
C LYS A 69 -8.37 -15.46 -13.30
N GLY A 70 -8.15 -14.20 -12.82
CA GLY A 70 -8.70 -12.99 -13.43
C GLY A 70 -10.20 -12.77 -13.23
N LYS A 71 -10.86 -13.53 -12.36
CA LYS A 71 -12.30 -13.44 -12.07
C LYS A 71 -12.57 -13.01 -10.64
N LEU A 72 -13.44 -12.03 -10.44
CA LEU A 72 -13.93 -11.62 -9.14
C LEU A 72 -14.87 -12.70 -8.60
N VAL A 73 -14.55 -13.29 -7.46
CA VAL A 73 -15.29 -14.41 -6.85
C VAL A 73 -15.88 -14.07 -5.49
N TYR A 74 -15.39 -13.00 -4.85
CA TYR A 74 -15.88 -12.53 -3.57
C TYR A 74 -15.74 -11.01 -3.49
N PHE A 75 -16.80 -10.32 -3.04
CA PHE A 75 -16.83 -8.87 -2.86
C PHE A 75 -17.95 -8.52 -1.86
N GLN A 76 -17.55 -8.05 -0.68
CA GLN A 76 -18.47 -7.75 0.41
C GLN A 76 -18.04 -6.50 1.18
N ALA A 77 -19.02 -5.75 1.67
CA ALA A 77 -18.83 -4.63 2.57
C ALA A 77 -19.44 -4.96 3.94
N PHE A 78 -18.78 -4.55 5.01
CA PHE A 78 -19.13 -4.85 6.39
C PHE A 78 -19.10 -3.60 7.24
N GLY A 79 -20.01 -3.49 8.21
CA GLY A 79 -20.00 -2.43 9.20
C GLY A 79 -20.39 -1.06 8.65
N LYS A 80 -19.77 -0.02 9.20
CA LYS A 80 -20.14 1.37 8.94
C LYS A 80 -19.05 2.12 8.20
N LEU A 81 -19.48 3.01 7.31
CA LEU A 81 -18.63 3.95 6.62
C LEU A 81 -18.12 5.03 7.58
N ASN A 82 -19.04 5.55 8.37
CA ASN A 82 -18.79 6.57 9.37
C ASN A 82 -19.66 6.30 10.61
N ASN A 83 -19.02 6.10 11.74
CA ASN A 83 -19.71 5.77 12.99
C ASN A 83 -20.50 6.95 13.58
N GLY A 84 -20.16 8.19 13.18
CA GLY A 84 -20.87 9.40 13.61
C GLY A 84 -22.21 9.60 12.88
N THR A 85 -22.33 9.11 11.64
CA THR A 85 -23.53 9.24 10.81
C THR A 85 -24.33 7.95 10.69
N ASP A 86 -23.84 6.84 11.23
CA ASP A 86 -24.44 5.51 11.13
C ASP A 86 -24.56 4.98 9.68
N ALA A 87 -23.90 5.63 8.72
CA ALA A 87 -23.93 5.24 7.32
C ALA A 87 -23.26 3.87 7.11
N PRO A 88 -23.90 2.95 6.35
CA PRO A 88 -23.32 1.63 6.10
C PRO A 88 -22.13 1.71 5.16
N MET A 89 -21.13 0.83 5.36
CA MET A 89 -20.03 0.63 4.42
C MET A 89 -20.57 0.18 3.05
N GLN A 90 -20.03 0.73 1.99
CA GLN A 90 -20.40 0.38 0.61
C GLN A 90 -19.22 -0.26 -0.12
N ILE A 91 -19.50 -1.09 -1.13
CA ILE A 91 -18.47 -1.77 -1.95
C ILE A 91 -17.52 -0.79 -2.63
N ASP A 92 -18.01 0.39 -2.96
CA ASP A 92 -17.27 1.46 -3.63
C ASP A 92 -16.80 2.57 -2.68
N SER A 93 -16.79 2.30 -1.36
CA SER A 93 -16.24 3.22 -0.37
C SER A 93 -14.78 3.55 -0.66
N VAL A 94 -14.41 4.80 -0.41
CA VAL A 94 -13.06 5.33 -0.62
C VAL A 94 -12.28 5.24 0.69
N PHE A 95 -11.02 4.84 0.61
CA PHE A 95 -10.14 4.65 1.76
C PHE A 95 -8.84 5.43 1.61
N ARG A 96 -8.32 5.96 2.71
CA ARG A 96 -6.92 6.39 2.80
C ARG A 96 -6.06 5.14 2.80
N ILE A 97 -5.27 4.95 1.74
CA ILE A 97 -4.51 3.69 1.57
C ILE A 97 -3.10 3.75 2.17
N TYR A 98 -2.68 4.94 2.64
CA TYR A 98 -1.36 5.11 3.25
C TYR A 98 -0.26 4.40 2.46
N SER A 99 0.50 3.53 3.11
CA SER A 99 1.65 2.87 2.49
C SER A 99 1.31 1.93 1.32
N MET A 100 0.05 1.62 1.06
CA MET A 100 -0.33 0.99 -0.21
C MET A 100 -0.15 1.93 -1.41
N THR A 101 0.13 3.22 -1.20
CA THR A 101 0.60 4.16 -2.23
C THR A 101 1.96 3.73 -2.81
N LYS A 102 2.84 3.11 -1.99
CA LYS A 102 4.21 2.78 -2.37
C LYS A 102 4.34 1.87 -3.60
N PRO A 103 3.60 0.76 -3.71
CA PRO A 103 3.65 -0.07 -4.93
C PRO A 103 3.29 0.69 -6.19
N LEU A 104 2.31 1.59 -6.13
CA LEU A 104 1.90 2.44 -7.25
C LEU A 104 3.04 3.37 -7.70
N VAL A 105 3.66 4.06 -6.75
CA VAL A 105 4.77 4.99 -7.02
C VAL A 105 6.03 4.24 -7.49
N SER A 106 6.37 3.12 -6.86
CA SER A 106 7.50 2.29 -7.29
C SER A 106 7.28 1.74 -8.70
N THR A 107 6.05 1.35 -9.06
CA THR A 107 5.71 0.94 -10.43
C THR A 107 5.86 2.12 -11.40
N ALA A 108 5.44 3.32 -11.03
CA ALA A 108 5.61 4.52 -11.83
C ALA A 108 7.08 4.89 -12.08
N LEU A 109 7.94 4.74 -11.05
CA LEU A 109 9.38 4.94 -11.22
C LEU A 109 9.98 3.88 -12.15
N MET A 110 9.53 2.62 -12.07
CA MET A 110 9.97 1.55 -12.97
C MET A 110 9.48 1.76 -14.42
N MET A 111 8.38 2.47 -14.65
CA MET A 111 8.01 2.92 -16.02
C MET A 111 9.05 3.88 -16.59
N LEU A 112 9.59 4.81 -15.79
CA LEU A 112 10.67 5.69 -16.22
C LEU A 112 11.99 4.93 -16.47
N VAL A 113 12.20 3.83 -15.76
CA VAL A 113 13.32 2.91 -16.04
C VAL A 113 13.12 2.20 -17.38
N GLU A 114 11.91 1.70 -17.67
CA GLU A 114 11.57 1.12 -18.98
C GLU A 114 11.67 2.13 -20.13
N ASP A 115 11.27 3.39 -19.88
CA ASP A 115 11.39 4.49 -20.83
C ASP A 115 12.87 4.91 -21.08
N GLY A 116 13.84 4.31 -20.38
CA GLY A 116 15.29 4.63 -20.48
C GLY A 116 15.66 5.99 -19.87
N LYS A 117 14.75 6.64 -19.13
CA LYS A 117 14.98 7.97 -18.54
C LYS A 117 15.70 7.91 -17.19
N VAL A 118 15.61 6.77 -16.51
CA VAL A 118 16.20 6.51 -15.20
C VAL A 118 16.88 5.15 -15.25
N GLN A 119 18.06 5.02 -14.57
CA GLN A 119 18.71 3.72 -14.36
C GLN A 119 18.69 3.35 -12.88
N LEU A 120 18.58 2.06 -12.58
CA LEU A 120 18.59 1.58 -11.19
C LEU A 120 19.88 1.91 -10.45
N THR A 121 20.99 1.98 -11.19
CA THR A 121 22.33 2.30 -10.67
C THR A 121 22.60 3.79 -10.58
N ASP A 122 21.75 4.65 -11.12
CA ASP A 122 21.94 6.10 -11.04
C ASP A 122 21.96 6.54 -9.56
N PRO A 123 22.89 7.42 -9.15
CA PRO A 123 22.81 8.07 -7.87
C PRO A 123 21.60 9.01 -7.81
N VAL A 124 20.94 9.06 -6.65
CA VAL A 124 19.78 9.95 -6.44
C VAL A 124 20.14 11.41 -6.73
N SER A 125 21.38 11.81 -6.42
CA SER A 125 21.90 13.16 -6.66
C SER A 125 21.89 13.60 -8.12
N LYS A 126 21.86 12.67 -9.09
CA LYS A 126 21.68 12.98 -10.53
C LYS A 126 20.37 13.73 -10.80
N TYR A 127 19.33 13.42 -10.03
CA TYR A 127 17.98 13.99 -10.17
C TYR A 127 17.69 15.02 -9.07
N LEU A 128 18.25 14.82 -7.88
CA LEU A 128 17.99 15.59 -6.68
C LEU A 128 19.35 15.96 -6.04
N PRO A 129 19.95 17.10 -6.42
CA PRO A 129 21.33 17.47 -6.05
C PRO A 129 21.58 17.53 -4.54
N THR A 130 20.59 17.74 -3.70
CA THR A 130 20.71 17.75 -2.23
C THR A 130 21.11 16.40 -1.64
N PHE A 131 21.02 15.31 -2.40
CA PHE A 131 21.50 13.97 -1.99
C PHE A 131 22.97 13.70 -2.33
N LYS A 132 23.69 14.72 -2.82
CA LYS A 132 25.11 14.59 -3.12
C LYS A 132 25.94 14.55 -1.84
N SER A 133 26.86 13.58 -1.77
CA SER A 133 27.80 13.42 -0.64
C SER A 133 27.14 13.46 0.75
N PRO A 134 26.11 12.63 1.01
CA PRO A 134 25.38 12.68 2.27
C PRO A 134 26.25 12.24 3.45
N MET A 135 25.92 12.72 4.64
CA MET A 135 26.51 12.24 5.90
C MET A 135 25.63 11.11 6.47
N VAL A 136 26.27 10.18 7.18
CA VAL A 136 25.59 9.06 7.84
C VAL A 136 25.81 9.15 9.34
N SER A 137 24.77 8.97 10.12
CA SER A 137 24.83 8.87 11.57
C SER A 137 25.15 7.43 11.97
N VAL A 138 26.35 7.18 12.48
CA VAL A 138 26.77 5.86 12.94
C VAL A 138 26.79 5.80 14.46
N ALA A 139 26.30 4.69 15.01
CA ALA A 139 26.36 4.41 16.44
C ALA A 139 27.85 4.16 16.85
N THR A 140 28.24 4.77 17.95
CA THR A 140 29.52 4.52 18.62
C THR A 140 29.24 4.06 20.03
N HIS A 141 29.89 2.97 20.44
CA HIS A 141 29.78 2.47 21.81
C HIS A 141 30.85 3.13 22.66
N ASP A 142 30.46 3.76 23.76
CA ASP A 142 31.41 4.27 24.74
C ASP A 142 31.66 3.19 25.81
N PRO A 143 32.85 2.58 25.84
CA PRO A 143 33.13 1.49 26.80
C PRO A 143 33.12 1.95 28.25
N LEU A 144 33.26 3.26 28.53
CA LEU A 144 33.33 3.79 29.89
C LEU A 144 31.94 4.05 30.50
N TYR A 145 30.94 4.39 29.67
CA TYR A 145 29.61 4.80 30.14
C TYR A 145 28.49 3.83 29.76
N ASN A 146 28.82 2.71 29.12
CA ASN A 146 27.85 1.72 28.61
C ASN A 146 26.69 2.35 27.80
N GLY A 147 26.97 3.53 27.20
CA GLY A 147 26.04 4.32 26.41
C GLY A 147 26.29 4.20 24.92
N VAL A 148 25.20 4.36 24.15
CA VAL A 148 25.27 4.52 22.68
C VAL A 148 25.25 6.01 22.37
N SER A 149 26.35 6.49 21.74
CA SER A 149 26.42 7.82 21.14
C SER A 149 26.39 7.71 19.61
N PHE A 150 26.12 8.82 18.93
CA PHE A 150 26.09 8.87 17.47
C PHE A 150 27.06 9.92 16.95
N LYS A 151 27.77 9.59 15.88
CA LYS A 151 28.65 10.55 15.17
C LYS A 151 28.32 10.55 13.67
N LEU A 152 28.58 11.70 13.03
CA LEU A 152 28.45 11.83 11.59
C LEU A 152 29.74 11.41 10.90
N VAL A 153 29.58 10.58 9.86
CA VAL A 153 30.64 10.19 8.94
C VAL A 153 30.18 10.37 7.51
N PRO A 154 31.07 10.56 6.53
CA PRO A 154 30.68 10.54 5.13
C PRO A 154 30.05 9.20 4.75
N ALA A 155 29.08 9.23 3.84
CA ALA A 155 28.58 8.01 3.24
C ALA A 155 29.68 7.35 2.37
N ASN A 156 29.72 6.01 2.38
CA ASN A 156 30.66 5.25 1.54
C ASN A 156 30.31 5.36 0.04
N LYS A 157 29.04 5.59 -0.27
CA LYS A 157 28.51 5.86 -1.61
C LYS A 157 27.25 6.71 -1.49
N GLU A 158 26.87 7.36 -2.56
CA GLU A 158 25.54 7.98 -2.66
C GLU A 158 24.45 6.91 -2.78
N PRO A 159 23.22 7.13 -2.24
CA PRO A 159 22.11 6.23 -2.44
C PRO A 159 21.72 6.19 -3.93
N THR A 160 21.39 5.01 -4.45
CA THR A 160 20.95 4.82 -5.82
C THR A 160 19.43 4.74 -5.93
N ILE A 161 18.91 4.81 -7.15
CA ILE A 161 17.49 4.57 -7.44
C ILE A 161 17.05 3.18 -6.95
N GLN A 162 17.89 2.15 -7.12
CA GLN A 162 17.63 0.82 -6.57
C GLN A 162 17.56 0.84 -5.04
N ASP A 163 18.43 1.59 -4.38
CA ASP A 163 18.44 1.71 -2.91
C ASP A 163 17.14 2.39 -2.40
N LEU A 164 16.57 3.35 -3.14
CA LEU A 164 15.24 3.91 -2.84
C LEU A 164 14.14 2.85 -2.99
N LEU A 165 14.11 2.11 -4.11
CA LEU A 165 13.06 1.14 -4.43
C LEU A 165 13.01 -0.03 -3.44
N ARG A 166 14.14 -0.43 -2.88
CA ARG A 166 14.25 -1.56 -1.94
C ARG A 166 14.46 -1.15 -0.48
N HIS A 167 14.30 0.15 -0.12
CA HIS A 167 14.49 0.68 1.24
C HIS A 167 15.89 0.42 1.85
N THR A 168 16.93 0.54 1.04
CA THR A 168 18.35 0.46 1.51
C THR A 168 19.09 1.79 1.31
N SER A 169 18.37 2.88 1.09
CA SER A 169 18.95 4.21 0.83
C SER A 169 19.66 4.84 2.04
N GLY A 170 19.45 4.28 3.23
CA GLY A 170 19.90 4.87 4.49
C GLY A 170 18.91 5.88 5.10
N LEU A 171 17.83 6.23 4.41
CA LEU A 171 16.74 7.01 4.96
C LEU A 171 15.97 6.20 6.00
N ALA A 172 15.22 6.89 6.88
CA ALA A 172 14.39 6.30 7.92
C ALA A 172 13.01 6.95 7.96
N TYR A 173 12.13 6.46 8.84
CA TYR A 173 10.98 7.16 9.38
C TYR A 173 11.30 7.67 10.78
N GLY A 174 10.97 8.94 11.09
CA GLY A 174 11.23 9.56 12.40
C GLY A 174 10.55 8.82 13.56
N GLU A 175 9.37 8.24 13.33
CA GLU A 175 8.62 7.45 14.31
C GLU A 175 9.17 6.04 14.53
N LEU A 176 9.93 5.49 13.58
CA LEU A 176 10.43 4.10 13.63
C LEU A 176 11.90 3.99 13.98
N THR A 177 12.72 4.99 13.58
CA THR A 177 14.16 4.93 13.79
C THR A 177 14.54 5.03 15.26
N LYS A 178 15.52 4.22 15.64
CA LYS A 178 16.18 4.29 16.96
C LYS A 178 17.38 5.23 16.96
N ASN A 179 17.77 5.76 15.81
CA ASN A 179 18.86 6.70 15.67
C ASN A 179 18.39 8.11 16.09
N ILE A 180 18.70 8.49 17.33
CA ILE A 180 18.24 9.74 17.93
C ILE A 180 18.73 10.94 17.13
N LEU A 181 19.97 10.95 16.64
CA LEU A 181 20.54 12.06 15.86
C LEU A 181 19.74 12.29 14.58
N VAL A 182 19.36 11.23 13.87
CA VAL A 182 18.53 11.31 12.66
C VAL A 182 17.12 11.78 13.01
N LYS A 183 16.54 11.26 14.09
CA LYS A 183 15.20 11.67 14.57
C LYS A 183 15.14 13.16 14.89
N ASP A 184 16.15 13.65 15.61
CA ASP A 184 16.27 15.07 15.97
C ASP A 184 16.46 15.94 14.72
N ALA A 185 17.32 15.52 13.78
CA ALA A 185 17.48 16.22 12.51
C ALA A 185 16.19 16.31 11.70
N TYR A 186 15.40 15.23 11.65
CA TYR A 186 14.10 15.22 10.99
C TYR A 186 13.09 16.13 11.70
N THR A 187 13.12 16.18 13.02
CA THR A 187 12.26 17.10 13.83
C THR A 187 12.64 18.55 13.58
N GLN A 188 13.92 18.91 13.61
CA GLN A 188 14.42 20.25 13.32
C GLN A 188 14.13 20.70 11.89
N ALA A 189 14.20 19.78 10.94
CA ALA A 189 13.86 20.05 9.54
C ALA A 189 12.35 20.09 9.27
N GLY A 190 11.48 19.82 10.26
CA GLY A 190 10.03 19.77 10.07
C GLY A 190 9.55 18.63 9.16
N ILE A 191 10.33 17.54 9.07
CA ILE A 191 9.99 16.32 8.32
C ILE A 191 9.18 15.37 9.20
N TYR A 192 9.41 15.40 10.50
CA TYR A 192 8.75 14.57 11.50
C TYR A 192 8.44 15.40 12.76
N GLN A 193 7.30 15.14 13.36
CA GLN A 193 6.97 15.59 14.72
C GLN A 193 6.13 14.53 15.43
N PRO A 194 6.32 14.31 16.75
CA PRO A 194 5.55 13.34 17.52
C PRO A 194 4.16 13.90 17.90
N SER A 195 3.48 14.55 16.96
CA SER A 195 2.15 15.14 17.13
C SER A 195 1.14 14.44 16.23
N ILE A 196 -0.05 14.17 16.75
CA ILE A 196 -1.17 13.62 15.97
C ILE A 196 -1.68 14.61 14.91
N ASP A 197 -1.36 15.90 15.04
CA ASP A 197 -1.76 16.95 14.11
C ASP A 197 -0.72 17.21 13.02
N PHE A 198 0.44 16.54 13.09
CA PHE A 198 1.48 16.74 12.09
C PHE A 198 1.11 16.06 10.77
N ASP A 199 1.16 16.83 9.69
CA ASP A 199 1.00 16.31 8.32
C ASP A 199 2.23 16.67 7.49
N ALA A 200 3.03 15.67 7.16
CA ALA A 200 4.23 15.79 6.32
C ALA A 200 3.92 16.23 4.87
N ARG A 201 2.64 16.25 4.47
CA ARG A 201 2.21 16.68 3.13
C ARG A 201 1.98 18.20 3.00
N THR A 202 2.15 18.96 4.09
CA THR A 202 1.95 20.43 4.09
C THR A 202 2.94 21.17 3.20
N PRO A 203 4.28 20.94 3.26
CA PRO A 203 5.22 21.57 2.35
C PRO A 203 5.11 20.98 0.94
N SER A 204 5.65 21.66 -0.07
CA SER A 204 5.78 21.11 -1.41
C SER A 204 6.70 19.87 -1.43
N SER A 205 6.51 19.01 -2.43
CA SER A 205 7.35 17.83 -2.62
C SER A 205 8.85 18.19 -2.73
N ALA A 206 9.18 19.24 -3.47
CA ALA A 206 10.54 19.74 -3.60
C ALA A 206 11.11 20.19 -2.25
N GLU A 207 10.37 20.97 -1.49
CA GLU A 207 10.81 21.48 -0.20
C GLU A 207 11.01 20.35 0.83
N MET A 208 10.05 19.45 0.93
CA MET A 208 10.13 18.30 1.85
C MET A 208 11.34 17.44 1.55
N VAL A 209 11.57 17.11 0.28
CA VAL A 209 12.67 16.24 -0.14
C VAL A 209 14.03 16.95 -0.08
N ASP A 210 14.10 18.25 -0.35
CA ASP A 210 15.31 19.04 -0.16
C ASP A 210 15.74 19.13 1.31
N ARG A 211 14.79 19.26 2.24
CA ARG A 211 15.04 19.18 3.68
C ARG A 211 15.58 17.79 4.08
N LEU A 212 14.96 16.74 3.52
CA LEU A 212 15.35 15.35 3.76
C LEU A 212 16.75 15.05 3.23
N GLY A 213 17.11 15.56 2.05
CA GLY A 213 18.46 15.38 1.45
C GLY A 213 19.60 16.06 2.23
N LYS A 214 19.26 17.08 3.06
CA LYS A 214 20.22 17.76 3.95
C LYS A 214 20.37 17.06 5.31
N ALA A 215 19.42 16.21 5.68
CA ALA A 215 19.47 15.47 6.93
C ALA A 215 20.42 14.26 6.80
N PRO A 216 21.05 13.81 7.92
CA PRO A 216 21.91 12.64 7.88
C PRO A 216 21.10 11.36 7.60
N LEU A 217 21.73 10.42 6.92
CA LEU A 217 21.21 9.08 6.75
C LEU A 217 21.36 8.26 8.05
N ALA A 218 20.43 7.37 8.34
CA ALA A 218 20.46 6.47 9.48
C ALA A 218 21.42 5.28 9.28
N GLN A 219 21.65 4.89 8.01
CA GLN A 219 22.44 3.74 7.61
C GLN A 219 23.33 4.08 6.40
N GLN A 220 24.42 3.36 6.22
CA GLN A 220 25.20 3.40 4.99
C GLN A 220 24.34 2.91 3.81
N PRO A 221 24.23 3.64 2.69
CA PRO A 221 23.44 3.22 1.55
C PRO A 221 23.83 1.83 1.04
N GLY A 222 22.84 0.99 0.81
CA GLY A 222 23.01 -0.37 0.29
C GLY A 222 23.40 -1.42 1.33
N THR A 223 23.37 -1.13 2.63
CA THR A 223 23.85 -2.08 3.67
C THR A 223 22.74 -2.65 4.55
N VAL A 224 21.70 -1.86 4.84
CA VAL A 224 20.62 -2.25 5.77
C VAL A 224 19.28 -1.97 5.12
N TRP A 225 18.37 -2.92 5.22
CA TRP A 225 16.96 -2.68 4.94
C TRP A 225 16.32 -1.95 6.12
N GLU A 226 15.90 -0.73 5.89
CA GLU A 226 15.16 0.08 6.86
C GLU A 226 13.98 0.77 6.20
N TYR A 227 12.78 0.44 6.65
CA TYR A 227 11.55 1.02 6.12
C TYR A 227 11.53 2.54 6.32
N SER A 228 11.30 3.32 5.27
CA SER A 228 11.69 4.73 5.25
C SER A 228 10.88 5.61 4.31
N LEU A 229 11.19 6.91 4.32
CA LEU A 229 10.69 7.95 3.40
C LEU A 229 11.23 7.81 1.95
N SER A 230 11.89 6.69 1.62
CA SER A 230 12.46 6.47 0.28
C SER A 230 11.45 6.62 -0.84
N VAL A 231 10.17 6.29 -0.63
CA VAL A 231 9.17 6.37 -1.70
C VAL A 231 8.65 7.81 -1.89
N ASP A 232 8.73 8.66 -0.88
CA ASP A 232 8.51 10.10 -1.05
C ASP A 232 9.60 10.69 -1.94
N VAL A 233 10.86 10.25 -1.77
CA VAL A 233 11.98 10.62 -2.66
C VAL A 233 11.77 10.05 -4.07
N GLN A 234 11.28 8.81 -4.23
CA GLN A 234 10.90 8.27 -5.54
C GLN A 234 9.87 9.15 -6.24
N GLY A 235 8.83 9.60 -5.51
CA GLY A 235 7.83 10.54 -6.04
C GLY A 235 8.47 11.82 -6.58
N ARG A 236 9.42 12.39 -5.84
CA ARG A 236 10.13 13.60 -6.28
C ARG A 236 11.06 13.34 -7.48
N VAL A 237 11.70 12.16 -7.57
CA VAL A 237 12.45 11.77 -8.77
C VAL A 237 11.53 11.68 -9.98
N ILE A 238 10.33 11.09 -9.84
CA ILE A 238 9.34 11.05 -10.91
C ILE A 238 8.98 12.46 -11.37
N GLU A 239 8.70 13.39 -10.45
CA GLU A 239 8.40 14.78 -10.77
C GLU A 239 9.56 15.49 -11.48
N ALA A 240 10.79 15.29 -10.99
CA ALA A 240 11.99 15.91 -11.56
C ALA A 240 12.26 15.44 -13.01
N VAL A 241 12.00 14.15 -13.29
CA VAL A 241 12.27 13.54 -14.61
C VAL A 241 11.12 13.79 -15.59
N SER A 242 9.88 13.77 -15.10
CA SER A 242 8.69 13.91 -15.96
C SER A 242 8.24 15.36 -16.16
N GLY A 243 8.60 16.26 -15.24
CA GLY A 243 8.06 17.63 -15.20
C GLY A 243 6.60 17.70 -14.75
N GLN A 244 6.00 16.60 -14.27
CA GLN A 244 4.61 16.51 -13.84
C GLN A 244 4.54 16.33 -12.33
N ARG A 245 3.46 16.79 -11.71
CA ARG A 245 3.12 16.45 -10.33
C ARG A 245 2.92 14.93 -10.22
N LEU A 246 3.29 14.32 -9.09
CA LEU A 246 3.22 12.87 -8.91
C LEU A 246 1.82 12.32 -9.16
N GLY A 247 0.78 12.97 -8.63
CA GLY A 247 -0.62 12.56 -8.83
C GLY A 247 -1.03 12.57 -10.30
N ASP A 248 -0.62 13.59 -11.06
CA ASP A 248 -0.90 13.70 -12.50
C ASP A 248 -0.19 12.61 -13.30
N PHE A 249 1.06 12.31 -12.95
CA PHE A 249 1.81 11.21 -13.56
C PHE A 249 1.14 9.86 -13.30
N LEU A 250 0.75 9.57 -12.05
CA LEU A 250 0.04 8.34 -11.71
C LEU A 250 -1.33 8.26 -12.39
N GLN A 251 -2.05 9.37 -12.48
CA GLN A 251 -3.33 9.46 -13.18
C GLN A 251 -3.17 9.06 -14.65
N ALA A 252 -2.19 9.64 -15.33
CA ALA A 252 -1.97 9.39 -16.76
C ALA A 252 -1.42 7.99 -17.07
N ARG A 253 -0.51 7.47 -16.22
CA ARG A 253 0.24 6.25 -16.51
C ARG A 253 -0.29 4.99 -15.84
N ILE A 254 -1.07 5.10 -14.75
CA ILE A 254 -1.60 3.96 -13.99
C ILE A 254 -3.12 4.02 -13.84
N PHE A 255 -3.66 5.11 -13.25
CA PHE A 255 -5.06 5.12 -12.84
C PHE A 255 -6.01 5.11 -14.03
N GLN A 256 -5.80 6.00 -14.99
CA GLN A 256 -6.64 6.06 -16.20
C GLN A 256 -6.50 4.78 -17.06
N PRO A 257 -5.28 4.28 -17.39
CA PRO A 257 -5.12 3.05 -18.15
C PRO A 257 -5.75 1.82 -17.50
N LEU A 258 -5.67 1.72 -16.17
CA LEU A 258 -6.29 0.63 -15.41
C LEU A 258 -7.74 0.92 -15.00
N LYS A 259 -8.34 2.05 -15.40
CA LYS A 259 -9.70 2.47 -15.05
C LYS A 259 -9.93 2.57 -13.52
N MET A 260 -8.93 3.03 -12.79
CA MET A 260 -8.96 3.27 -11.33
C MET A 260 -9.46 4.69 -11.05
N LYS A 261 -10.74 4.92 -11.24
CA LYS A 261 -11.36 6.26 -11.31
C LYS A 261 -11.43 6.98 -9.97
N ASP A 262 -11.40 6.23 -8.86
CA ASP A 262 -11.52 6.75 -7.50
C ASP A 262 -10.17 6.76 -6.76
N SER A 263 -9.05 6.59 -7.50
CA SER A 263 -7.70 6.60 -6.96
C SER A 263 -7.03 7.95 -7.20
N GLY A 264 -6.29 8.44 -6.20
CA GLY A 264 -5.63 9.75 -6.24
C GLY A 264 -4.98 10.13 -4.93
N PHE A 265 -4.75 11.43 -4.70
CA PHE A 265 -4.15 11.98 -3.48
C PHE A 265 -5.11 12.89 -2.70
N ALA A 266 -6.29 13.09 -3.20
CA ALA A 266 -7.40 13.77 -2.54
C ALA A 266 -8.72 13.14 -2.98
N VAL A 267 -9.77 13.32 -2.19
CA VAL A 267 -11.12 12.90 -2.50
C VAL A 267 -11.91 14.10 -2.97
N SER A 268 -12.51 14.01 -4.15
CA SER A 268 -13.36 15.10 -4.66
C SER A 268 -14.61 15.31 -3.79
N ALA A 269 -15.18 16.51 -3.78
CA ALA A 269 -16.38 16.82 -3.03
C ALA A 269 -17.55 15.86 -3.33
N ALA A 270 -17.68 15.41 -4.58
CA ALA A 270 -18.69 14.45 -5.01
C ALA A 270 -18.49 13.05 -4.39
N ASN A 271 -17.23 12.66 -4.13
CA ASN A 271 -16.88 11.37 -3.56
C ASN A 271 -16.69 11.38 -2.04
N PHE A 272 -16.67 12.58 -1.42
CA PHE A 272 -16.48 12.71 0.02
C PHE A 272 -17.52 11.93 0.86
N PRO A 273 -18.80 11.86 0.47
CA PRO A 273 -19.78 11.02 1.17
C PRO A 273 -19.48 9.51 1.15
N ARG A 274 -18.52 9.06 0.32
CA ARG A 274 -18.07 7.66 0.24
C ARG A 274 -16.78 7.39 1.03
N LEU A 275 -16.20 8.42 1.70
CA LEU A 275 -14.96 8.28 2.43
C LEU A 275 -15.18 7.52 3.74
N ALA A 276 -14.44 6.43 3.91
CA ALA A 276 -14.46 5.64 5.14
C ALA A 276 -13.69 6.34 6.27
N GLU A 277 -14.25 6.29 7.48
CA GLU A 277 -13.67 6.89 8.67
C GLU A 277 -13.37 5.84 9.75
N PRO A 278 -12.32 6.04 10.56
CA PRO A 278 -11.97 5.17 11.67
C PRO A 278 -12.93 5.32 12.87
N PHE A 279 -12.80 4.45 13.85
CA PHE A 279 -13.26 4.80 15.19
C PHE A 279 -12.47 6.01 15.73
N PRO A 280 -13.09 6.88 16.54
CA PRO A 280 -12.37 8.01 17.17
C PRO A 280 -11.24 7.57 18.11
N LYS A 281 -11.34 6.35 18.64
CA LYS A 281 -10.33 5.70 19.49
C LYS A 281 -10.10 4.27 19.01
N ASP A 282 -8.85 3.84 19.03
CA ASP A 282 -8.48 2.46 18.74
C ASP A 282 -9.06 1.52 19.79
N PRO A 283 -9.81 0.47 19.38
CA PRO A 283 -10.50 -0.42 20.34
C PRO A 283 -9.55 -1.23 21.24
N ALA A 284 -8.32 -1.50 20.76
CA ALA A 284 -7.37 -2.33 21.51
C ALA A 284 -6.52 -1.51 22.49
N THR A 285 -6.22 -0.26 22.17
CA THR A 285 -5.29 0.58 22.94
C THR A 285 -5.94 1.77 23.62
N GLY A 286 -7.15 2.16 23.20
CA GLY A 286 -7.83 3.38 23.66
C GLY A 286 -7.22 4.69 23.12
N ALA A 287 -6.17 4.61 22.29
CA ALA A 287 -5.51 5.78 21.74
C ALA A 287 -6.42 6.52 20.76
N VAL A 288 -6.36 7.86 20.78
CA VAL A 288 -7.08 8.70 19.79
C VAL A 288 -6.56 8.41 18.41
N VAL A 289 -7.47 8.23 17.45
CA VAL A 289 -7.14 8.00 16.03
C VAL A 289 -7.45 9.27 15.25
N LYS A 290 -6.44 9.80 14.56
CA LYS A 290 -6.57 10.84 13.56
C LYS A 290 -5.87 10.39 12.28
N LEU A 291 -6.59 10.42 11.17
CA LEU A 291 -6.03 10.09 9.85
C LEU A 291 -5.77 11.38 9.07
N ILE A 292 -4.90 11.28 8.05
CA ILE A 292 -4.60 12.41 7.16
C ILE A 292 -5.87 12.98 6.53
N ASP A 293 -5.95 14.31 6.42
CA ASP A 293 -7.04 14.96 5.70
C ASP A 293 -6.83 14.80 4.19
N VAL A 294 -7.82 14.28 3.51
CA VAL A 294 -7.81 14.03 2.06
C VAL A 294 -8.92 14.81 1.34
N SER A 295 -9.55 15.76 2.03
CA SER A 295 -10.63 16.61 1.47
C SER A 295 -10.13 17.67 0.50
N GLN A 296 -8.81 17.94 0.53
CA GLN A 296 -8.18 18.95 -0.32
C GLN A 296 -6.89 18.40 -0.93
N THR A 297 -6.48 18.98 -2.04
CA THR A 297 -5.18 18.68 -2.66
C THR A 297 -4.06 19.10 -1.70
N PRO A 298 -3.19 18.17 -1.28
CA PRO A 298 -2.10 18.48 -0.36
C PRO A 298 -0.99 19.31 -1.01
N GLY A 299 -0.10 19.89 -0.21
CA GLY A 299 1.09 20.60 -0.69
C GLY A 299 2.03 19.66 -1.48
N ASN A 300 2.16 18.40 -1.05
CA ASN A 300 2.83 17.34 -1.81
C ASN A 300 1.98 16.08 -1.87
N ASP A 301 2.10 15.34 -2.98
CA ASP A 301 1.54 14.00 -3.15
C ASP A 301 2.53 13.02 -2.54
N SER A 302 2.42 12.78 -1.21
CA SER A 302 3.33 11.84 -0.53
C SER A 302 3.31 10.47 -1.19
N GLY A 303 4.40 10.12 -1.86
CA GLY A 303 4.58 8.81 -2.48
C GLY A 303 4.60 7.68 -1.46
N GLY A 304 4.95 8.00 -0.22
CA GLY A 304 5.01 7.06 0.88
C GLY A 304 3.65 6.77 1.53
N ALA A 305 2.67 7.70 1.51
CA ALA A 305 1.47 7.54 2.32
C ALA A 305 0.23 8.34 1.87
N GLY A 306 0.31 9.17 0.82
CA GLY A 306 -0.73 10.18 0.52
C GLY A 306 -1.96 9.66 -0.23
N GLY A 307 -1.94 8.42 -0.75
CA GLY A 307 -2.94 7.93 -1.68
C GLY A 307 -4.30 7.61 -1.05
N VAL A 308 -5.33 7.74 -1.88
CA VAL A 308 -6.69 7.25 -1.65
C VAL A 308 -7.10 6.30 -2.77
N SER A 309 -7.96 5.32 -2.48
CA SER A 309 -8.45 4.37 -3.47
C SER A 309 -9.70 3.62 -2.95
N THR A 310 -10.34 2.86 -3.83
CA THR A 310 -11.36 1.87 -3.48
C THR A 310 -10.79 0.45 -3.56
N ALA A 311 -11.50 -0.54 -2.99
CA ALA A 311 -11.11 -1.94 -3.09
C ALA A 311 -11.11 -2.41 -4.56
N GLY A 312 -12.08 -1.98 -5.35
CA GLY A 312 -12.20 -2.32 -6.77
C GLY A 312 -11.05 -1.77 -7.61
N ASP A 313 -10.71 -0.49 -7.44
CA ASP A 313 -9.61 0.14 -8.13
C ASP A 313 -8.27 -0.56 -7.80
N TYR A 314 -8.02 -0.77 -6.51
CA TYR A 314 -6.77 -1.40 -6.09
C TYR A 314 -6.66 -2.88 -6.52
N LEU A 315 -7.79 -3.60 -6.57
CA LEU A 315 -7.83 -4.96 -7.10
C LEU A 315 -7.45 -5.00 -8.59
N ARG A 316 -7.81 -3.98 -9.39
CA ARG A 316 -7.39 -3.86 -10.80
C ARG A 316 -5.88 -3.69 -10.92
N PHE A 317 -5.27 -2.87 -10.09
CA PHE A 317 -3.80 -2.76 -10.02
C PHE A 317 -3.16 -4.09 -9.61
N CYS A 318 -3.69 -4.73 -8.55
CA CYS A 318 -3.22 -6.03 -8.08
C CYS A 318 -3.27 -7.08 -9.18
N GLN A 319 -4.42 -7.18 -9.91
CA GLN A 319 -4.57 -8.10 -11.03
C GLN A 319 -3.64 -7.75 -12.20
N ALA A 320 -3.47 -6.47 -12.53
CA ALA A 320 -2.53 -6.06 -13.57
C ALA A 320 -1.11 -6.53 -13.25
N MET A 321 -0.66 -6.39 -12.01
CA MET A 321 0.65 -6.86 -11.59
C MET A 321 0.74 -8.40 -11.59
N LEU A 322 -0.32 -9.10 -11.16
CA LEU A 322 -0.40 -10.56 -11.22
C LEU A 322 -0.28 -11.07 -12.67
N ASP A 323 -0.89 -10.36 -13.63
CA ASP A 323 -0.88 -10.70 -15.06
C ASP A 323 0.35 -10.12 -15.79
N GLY A 324 1.42 -9.83 -15.07
CA GLY A 324 2.68 -9.37 -15.65
C GLY A 324 2.61 -7.96 -16.23
N GLY A 325 1.91 -7.05 -15.57
CA GLY A 325 1.83 -5.63 -15.89
C GLY A 325 0.75 -5.27 -16.92
N GLN A 326 -0.24 -6.14 -17.14
CA GLN A 326 -1.30 -5.93 -18.13
C GLN A 326 -2.68 -6.26 -17.55
N LEU A 327 -3.69 -5.47 -17.92
CA LEU A 327 -5.10 -5.75 -17.62
C LEU A 327 -5.98 -5.20 -18.76
N ASP A 328 -7.05 -5.92 -19.15
CA ASP A 328 -7.99 -5.53 -20.20
C ASP A 328 -7.31 -5.10 -21.53
N GLY A 329 -6.20 -5.76 -21.90
CA GLY A 329 -5.41 -5.42 -23.09
C GLY A 329 -4.47 -4.23 -22.90
N THR A 330 -4.57 -3.49 -21.79
CA THR A 330 -3.70 -2.34 -21.49
C THR A 330 -2.49 -2.78 -20.65
N ARG A 331 -1.29 -2.47 -21.15
CA ARG A 331 -0.02 -2.74 -20.46
C ARG A 331 0.51 -1.47 -19.80
N ILE A 332 0.80 -1.56 -18.51
CA ILE A 332 1.40 -0.45 -17.74
C ILE A 332 2.92 -0.62 -17.55
N VAL A 333 3.40 -1.86 -17.41
CA VAL A 333 4.82 -2.22 -17.40
C VAL A 333 5.01 -3.58 -18.07
N SER A 334 6.23 -3.91 -18.47
CA SER A 334 6.54 -5.21 -19.07
C SER A 334 6.49 -6.35 -18.04
N ARG A 335 6.26 -7.56 -18.54
CA ARG A 335 6.31 -8.78 -17.70
C ARG A 335 7.68 -8.97 -17.02
N THR A 336 8.74 -8.59 -17.70
CA THR A 336 10.10 -8.68 -17.18
C THR A 336 10.34 -7.67 -16.05
N THR A 337 9.77 -6.48 -16.13
CA THR A 337 9.82 -5.48 -15.06
C THR A 337 9.02 -5.94 -13.84
N VAL A 338 7.82 -6.50 -14.01
CA VAL A 338 7.09 -7.07 -12.87
C VAL A 338 7.92 -8.15 -12.19
N ARG A 339 8.50 -9.09 -12.96
CA ARG A 339 9.37 -10.13 -12.40
C ARG A 339 10.57 -9.54 -11.67
N LEU A 340 11.20 -8.50 -12.21
CA LEU A 340 12.29 -7.79 -11.54
C LEU A 340 11.81 -7.19 -10.21
N MET A 341 10.68 -6.49 -10.21
CA MET A 341 10.12 -5.85 -9.01
C MET A 341 9.72 -6.85 -7.92
N THR A 342 9.29 -8.04 -8.29
CA THR A 342 8.83 -9.11 -7.37
C THR A 342 9.89 -10.19 -7.12
N SER A 343 11.16 -9.89 -7.38
CA SER A 343 12.30 -10.74 -7.05
C SER A 343 12.97 -10.29 -5.74
N ASP A 344 13.82 -11.15 -5.17
CA ASP A 344 14.63 -10.81 -3.99
C ASP A 344 15.73 -9.80 -4.37
N HIS A 345 15.68 -8.60 -3.79
CA HIS A 345 16.69 -7.56 -3.94
C HIS A 345 17.52 -7.31 -2.69
N LEU A 346 17.31 -8.09 -1.63
CA LEU A 346 18.11 -8.00 -0.42
C LEU A 346 19.23 -9.05 -0.38
N GLY A 347 18.91 -10.28 -0.76
CA GLY A 347 19.85 -11.40 -0.69
C GLY A 347 20.42 -11.57 0.72
N SER A 348 21.63 -12.13 0.82
CA SER A 348 22.36 -12.30 2.09
C SER A 348 23.24 -11.10 2.45
N ALA A 349 23.45 -10.16 1.54
CA ALA A 349 24.37 -9.04 1.73
C ALA A 349 23.74 -7.85 2.48
N ILE A 350 22.42 -7.74 2.46
CA ILE A 350 21.69 -6.64 3.10
C ILE A 350 21.22 -7.09 4.49
N ALA A 351 21.64 -6.38 5.52
CA ALA A 351 21.18 -6.65 6.88
C ALA A 351 19.69 -6.29 7.05
N THR A 352 18.94 -7.13 7.75
CA THR A 352 17.51 -6.92 8.04
C THR A 352 17.24 -7.05 9.54
N PRO A 353 17.62 -6.07 10.37
CA PRO A 353 17.45 -6.12 11.84
C PRO A 353 15.98 -6.31 12.23
N VAL A 354 15.08 -5.72 11.47
CA VAL A 354 13.64 -6.03 11.46
C VAL A 354 13.34 -6.51 10.06
N SER A 355 12.98 -7.79 9.89
CA SER A 355 12.71 -8.31 8.56
C SER A 355 11.42 -7.69 7.98
N PRO A 356 11.34 -7.53 6.64
CA PRO A 356 10.15 -6.99 6.00
C PRO A 356 8.86 -7.72 6.38
N GLY A 357 8.91 -9.06 6.51
CA GLY A 357 7.78 -9.88 6.92
C GLY A 357 7.35 -9.66 8.37
N GLN A 358 8.31 -9.46 9.28
CA GLN A 358 8.03 -9.12 10.69
C GLN A 358 7.32 -7.77 10.78
N LEU A 359 7.75 -6.78 10.01
CA LEU A 359 7.10 -5.46 9.98
C LEU A 359 5.65 -5.55 9.50
N LEU A 360 5.37 -6.34 8.46
CA LEU A 360 4.05 -6.36 7.81
C LEU A 360 3.09 -7.38 8.39
N LEU A 361 3.58 -8.59 8.68
CA LEU A 361 2.77 -9.76 9.06
C LEU A 361 3.14 -10.36 10.42
N GLY A 362 4.17 -9.82 11.10
CA GLY A 362 4.64 -10.37 12.38
C GLY A 362 5.31 -11.75 12.24
N THR A 363 5.83 -12.09 11.08
CA THR A 363 6.50 -13.37 10.79
C THR A 363 7.67 -13.19 9.83
N PRO A 364 8.78 -13.95 9.97
CA PRO A 364 9.84 -14.00 8.97
C PRO A 364 9.40 -14.68 7.67
N GLY A 365 10.33 -14.93 6.74
CA GLY A 365 10.11 -15.69 5.52
C GLY A 365 9.79 -14.85 4.28
N TYR A 366 10.00 -13.55 4.40
CA TYR A 366 9.82 -12.59 3.31
C TYR A 366 11.09 -11.76 3.11
N THR A 367 11.37 -11.47 1.86
CA THR A 367 12.35 -10.49 1.39
C THR A 367 11.65 -9.23 0.88
N PHE A 368 12.42 -8.31 0.30
CA PHE A 368 11.89 -7.12 -0.33
C PHE A 368 12.40 -6.99 -1.77
N GLY A 369 11.46 -6.75 -2.67
CA GLY A 369 11.73 -6.47 -4.07
C GLY A 369 11.89 -4.96 -4.32
N LEU A 370 11.45 -4.51 -5.50
CA LEU A 370 11.39 -3.09 -5.83
C LEU A 370 9.95 -2.58 -5.62
N GLY A 371 9.64 -2.22 -4.36
CA GLY A 371 8.34 -1.71 -3.93
C GLY A 371 7.35 -2.75 -3.38
N PHE A 372 7.73 -4.02 -3.29
CA PHE A 372 6.89 -5.11 -2.78
C PHE A 372 7.61 -5.96 -1.73
N LEU A 373 6.86 -6.41 -0.73
CA LEU A 373 7.23 -7.56 0.08
C LEU A 373 7.05 -8.83 -0.75
N VAL A 374 8.02 -9.73 -0.73
CA VAL A 374 8.03 -10.95 -1.56
C VAL A 374 8.31 -12.17 -0.69
N ARG A 375 7.51 -13.23 -0.81
CA ARG A 375 7.71 -14.49 -0.07
C ARG A 375 8.84 -15.30 -0.66
N GLN A 376 9.79 -15.71 0.19
CA GLN A 376 11.00 -16.42 -0.23
C GLN A 376 10.78 -17.90 -0.56
N GLY A 377 9.82 -18.55 0.09
CA GLY A 377 9.59 -19.98 -0.09
C GLY A 377 8.31 -20.48 0.56
N ASP A 378 7.90 -21.69 0.24
CA ASP A 378 6.83 -22.40 0.93
C ASP A 378 7.30 -22.80 2.33
N GLY A 379 6.45 -22.72 3.35
CA GLY A 379 6.77 -23.12 4.73
C GLY A 379 7.68 -22.18 5.54
N VAL A 380 8.24 -21.12 4.94
CA VAL A 380 9.19 -20.21 5.61
C VAL A 380 8.51 -19.15 6.48
N ALA A 381 7.20 -19.00 6.41
CA ALA A 381 6.44 -18.00 7.17
C ALA A 381 5.26 -18.66 7.88
N ALA A 382 4.89 -18.13 9.07
CA ALA A 382 3.76 -18.63 9.87
C ALA A 382 2.39 -18.13 9.37
N VAL A 383 2.24 -18.00 8.06
CA VAL A 383 0.99 -17.63 7.36
C VAL A 383 0.89 -18.38 6.04
N HIS A 384 -0.34 -18.58 5.56
CA HIS A 384 -0.57 -19.20 4.25
C HIS A 384 -0.01 -18.35 3.13
N GLY A 385 0.35 -18.98 2.02
CA GLY A 385 0.82 -18.37 0.78
C GLY A 385 1.90 -19.17 0.12
N SER A 386 2.23 -18.85 -1.12
CA SER A 386 3.17 -19.55 -1.97
C SER A 386 4.46 -18.76 -2.19
N ALA A 387 5.55 -19.44 -2.49
CA ALA A 387 6.79 -18.80 -2.92
C ALA A 387 6.55 -17.84 -4.09
N GLY A 388 7.06 -16.62 -4.00
CA GLY A 388 6.89 -15.58 -5.01
C GLY A 388 5.61 -14.74 -4.88
N GLU A 389 4.72 -15.03 -3.90
CA GLU A 389 3.64 -14.08 -3.61
C GLU A 389 4.19 -12.72 -3.23
N PHE A 390 3.52 -11.65 -3.64
CA PHE A 390 3.96 -10.30 -3.35
C PHE A 390 2.80 -9.43 -2.83
N MET A 391 3.13 -8.44 -2.01
CA MET A 391 2.13 -7.69 -1.27
C MET A 391 2.65 -6.37 -0.71
N TRP A 392 1.74 -5.57 -0.20
CA TRP A 392 2.03 -4.49 0.76
C TRP A 392 0.77 -4.12 1.54
N ALA A 393 0.90 -3.17 2.49
CA ALA A 393 -0.22 -2.76 3.35
C ALA A 393 -0.14 -1.28 3.75
N GLY A 394 -1.26 -0.71 4.18
CA GLY A 394 -1.37 0.64 4.70
C GLY A 394 -1.41 0.71 6.24
N TYR A 395 -1.03 1.86 6.76
CA TYR A 395 -1.07 2.17 8.21
C TYR A 395 -2.48 2.02 8.79
N ALA A 396 -3.50 2.46 8.04
CA ALA A 396 -4.89 2.40 8.48
C ALA A 396 -5.57 1.02 8.28
N GLY A 397 -4.79 -0.06 8.08
CA GLY A 397 -5.29 -1.43 8.03
C GLY A 397 -5.56 -1.97 6.63
N THR A 398 -5.43 -1.17 5.60
CA THR A 398 -5.56 -1.62 4.20
C THR A 398 -4.47 -2.64 3.86
N TYR A 399 -4.78 -3.62 3.00
CA TYR A 399 -3.88 -4.70 2.65
C TYR A 399 -4.23 -5.31 1.31
N PHE A 400 -3.22 -5.70 0.53
CA PHE A 400 -3.39 -6.52 -0.67
C PHE A 400 -2.27 -7.53 -0.80
N TRP A 401 -2.55 -8.62 -1.51
CA TRP A 401 -1.54 -9.55 -1.99
C TRP A 401 -1.93 -10.15 -3.34
N ALA A 402 -0.93 -10.54 -4.09
CA ALA A 402 -1.04 -11.34 -5.31
C ALA A 402 -0.20 -12.60 -5.15
N ASP A 403 -0.78 -13.75 -5.44
CA ASP A 403 -0.12 -15.05 -5.43
C ASP A 403 -0.10 -15.62 -6.85
N PRO A 404 1.05 -15.55 -7.55
CA PRO A 404 1.16 -16.04 -8.93
C PRO A 404 0.95 -17.55 -9.08
N LYS A 405 1.32 -18.34 -8.05
CA LYS A 405 1.16 -19.79 -8.07
C LYS A 405 -0.31 -20.18 -7.99
N GLU A 406 -1.06 -19.52 -7.11
CA GLU A 406 -2.50 -19.72 -6.93
C GLU A 406 -3.35 -18.91 -7.90
N GLN A 407 -2.74 -18.04 -8.71
CA GLN A 407 -3.43 -17.07 -9.60
C GLN A 407 -4.52 -16.28 -8.84
N THR A 408 -4.21 -15.87 -7.62
CA THR A 408 -5.14 -15.22 -6.70
C THR A 408 -4.64 -13.85 -6.33
N CYS A 409 -5.54 -12.87 -6.33
CA CYS A 409 -5.31 -11.59 -5.68
C CYS A 409 -6.48 -11.22 -4.76
N ALA A 410 -6.16 -10.54 -3.67
CA ALA A 410 -7.16 -10.11 -2.72
C ALA A 410 -6.80 -8.75 -2.12
N VAL A 411 -7.84 -8.00 -1.76
CA VAL A 411 -7.76 -6.67 -1.18
C VAL A 411 -8.67 -6.61 0.04
N LEU A 412 -8.13 -6.11 1.15
CA LEU A 412 -8.86 -5.72 2.36
C LEU A 412 -8.72 -4.21 2.51
N MET A 413 -9.82 -3.49 2.55
CA MET A 413 -9.87 -2.07 2.86
C MET A 413 -10.59 -1.83 4.17
N THR A 414 -9.97 -1.10 5.09
CA THR A 414 -10.53 -0.64 6.36
C THR A 414 -9.82 0.62 6.83
N GLN A 415 -10.34 1.28 7.87
CA GLN A 415 -9.69 2.40 8.54
C GLN A 415 -9.48 2.06 10.03
N SER A 416 -8.55 1.12 10.29
CA SER A 416 -8.16 0.64 11.63
C SER A 416 -6.64 0.67 11.75
N SER A 417 -6.08 1.73 12.35
CA SER A 417 -4.64 1.99 12.43
C SER A 417 -3.92 1.27 13.56
N GLY A 418 -4.66 0.66 14.49
CA GLY A 418 -4.14 -0.02 15.67
C GLY A 418 -3.40 -1.33 15.39
N PRO A 419 -2.88 -1.99 16.44
CA PRO A 419 -2.09 -3.21 16.31
C PRO A 419 -2.87 -4.38 15.69
N SER A 420 -4.20 -4.39 15.81
CA SER A 420 -5.08 -5.43 15.25
C SER A 420 -4.99 -5.56 13.73
N ARG A 421 -4.48 -4.54 13.01
CA ARG A 421 -4.28 -4.62 11.54
C ARG A 421 -3.42 -5.81 11.10
N VAL A 422 -2.42 -6.19 11.89
CA VAL A 422 -1.57 -7.36 11.59
C VAL A 422 -2.38 -8.66 11.71
N VAL A 423 -3.26 -8.74 12.72
CA VAL A 423 -4.16 -9.89 12.93
C VAL A 423 -5.11 -10.03 11.74
N TYR A 424 -5.73 -8.94 11.28
CA TYR A 424 -6.63 -8.96 10.13
C TYR A 424 -5.95 -9.40 8.83
N ARG A 425 -4.72 -8.95 8.57
CA ARG A 425 -3.93 -9.38 7.41
C ARG A 425 -3.70 -10.90 7.41
N ARG A 426 -3.27 -11.44 8.55
CA ARG A 426 -3.03 -12.88 8.72
C ARG A 426 -4.31 -13.69 8.63
N MET A 427 -5.39 -13.22 9.26
CA MET A 427 -6.72 -13.84 9.20
C MET A 427 -7.22 -13.89 7.76
N MET A 428 -7.12 -12.79 7.00
CA MET A 428 -7.54 -12.77 5.59
C MET A 428 -6.78 -13.77 4.74
N LYS A 429 -5.45 -13.90 4.92
CA LYS A 429 -4.67 -14.89 4.20
C LYS A 429 -5.15 -16.32 4.49
N ALA A 430 -5.43 -16.65 5.76
CA ALA A 430 -5.92 -17.97 6.14
C ALA A 430 -7.31 -18.24 5.56
N LEU A 431 -8.23 -17.25 5.64
CA LEU A 431 -9.61 -17.41 5.17
C LEU A 431 -9.71 -17.52 3.65
N VAL A 432 -8.86 -16.82 2.90
CA VAL A 432 -8.80 -16.97 1.44
C VAL A 432 -8.15 -18.30 1.08
N ALA A 433 -7.00 -18.64 1.65
CA ALA A 433 -6.29 -19.88 1.33
C ALA A 433 -7.14 -21.12 1.57
N GLN A 434 -7.90 -21.20 2.68
CA GLN A 434 -8.76 -22.36 2.97
C GLN A 434 -9.96 -22.48 2.01
N SER A 435 -10.24 -21.46 1.20
CA SER A 435 -11.32 -21.50 0.20
C SER A 435 -10.90 -22.08 -1.14
N LEU A 436 -9.59 -22.20 -1.40
CA LEU A 436 -9.05 -22.84 -2.61
C LEU A 436 -9.24 -24.35 -2.54
N ILE A 437 -9.71 -24.99 -3.63
CA ILE A 437 -10.13 -26.41 -3.64
C ILE A 437 -9.58 -27.24 -4.81
N ASP A 438 -8.76 -26.65 -5.70
CA ASP A 438 -8.10 -27.35 -6.81
C ASP A 438 -6.57 -27.33 -6.70
#